data_996f9c002b17ce349681e521d34c1f28
#
_entry.id   996f9c002b17ce349681e521d34c1f28
#
_cell.length_a   1.000
_cell.length_b   1.000
_cell.length_c   1.000
_cell.angle_alpha   90.00
_cell.angle_beta   90.00
_cell.angle_gamma   90.00
#
_symmetry.space_group_name_H-M   'P 1'
#
loop_
_entity.id
_entity.type
_entity.pdbx_description
1 polymer ?
#
loop_
_entity_poly.entity_id
_entity_poly.type
_entity_poly.pdbx_seq_one_letter_code
_entity_poly.pdbx_strand_id
1 'polypeptide(L)'
;TLVVSIFLILLFQPYFLFDVGFQLSYAALFFIVWLQPMFANYWTPRNKIAQFFWDIITVSFAAQLGTLPLSIYYFHQFPGLFFVTNLLVLPLLSVIMLLGVIVMTIAAFSALPIWCIKPLEWGITIMNSIIHWVASFESFIFTNISSTFILMIASYGLLIALILWWKKKSLIRTILVLSAIILVQIILIKNKLEFGNSKEWVVLNASKKTIICQRIGNEIEVISNGLQSEEIQKNMTLQNYATGTFSAITKESPLKNVAYFNRNRILILDNSSVYLPNNQADILLLTASPKVNLERILKNNRPKMVVADASNYKSLVNLWEQTCNQQKIPFHAVAEKGFYRIK
;
A
#
# COMPACT_ATOMS: atom_id res chain seq x y z
N THR A 1 -0.37 -10.19 28.17
CA THR A 1 -1.51 -9.35 27.66
C THR A 1 -1.53 -9.28 26.12
N LEU A 2 -0.42 -8.91 25.43
CA LEU A 2 -0.37 -8.75 23.97
C LEU A 2 -0.77 -10.03 23.21
N VAL A 3 -0.21 -11.19 23.58
CA VAL A 3 -0.53 -12.48 22.94
C VAL A 3 -2.01 -12.86 23.15
N VAL A 4 -2.55 -12.58 24.33
CA VAL A 4 -3.97 -12.83 24.64
C VAL A 4 -4.87 -11.93 23.78
N SER A 5 -4.51 -10.66 23.62
CA SER A 5 -5.24 -9.72 22.77
C SER A 5 -5.27 -10.17 21.30
N ILE A 6 -4.12 -10.57 20.74
CA ILE A 6 -4.04 -11.13 19.37
C ILE A 6 -4.95 -12.36 19.26
N PHE A 7 -4.82 -13.29 20.20
CA PHE A 7 -5.58 -14.54 20.19
C PHE A 7 -7.10 -14.28 20.21
N LEU A 8 -7.56 -13.41 21.11
CA LEU A 8 -8.99 -13.09 21.21
C LEU A 8 -9.53 -12.43 19.94
N ILE A 9 -8.80 -11.45 19.38
CA ILE A 9 -9.25 -10.76 18.16
C ILE A 9 -9.31 -11.75 16.99
N LEU A 10 -8.28 -12.56 16.79
CA LEU A 10 -8.23 -13.52 15.69
C LEU A 10 -9.20 -14.69 15.87
N LEU A 11 -9.60 -15.00 17.10
CA LEU A 11 -10.63 -16.01 17.38
C LEU A 11 -12.00 -15.56 16.84
N PHE A 12 -12.35 -14.28 17.01
CA PHE A 12 -13.63 -13.73 16.54
C PHE A 12 -13.58 -13.27 15.09
N GLN A 13 -12.45 -12.74 14.65
CA GLN A 13 -12.30 -12.18 13.31
C GLN A 13 -10.94 -12.57 12.69
N PRO A 14 -10.77 -13.79 12.16
CA PRO A 14 -9.49 -14.27 11.62
C PRO A 14 -8.97 -13.46 10.45
N TYR A 15 -9.83 -12.75 9.71
CA TYR A 15 -9.44 -11.90 8.58
C TYR A 15 -8.57 -10.71 8.97
N PHE A 16 -8.59 -10.27 10.24
CA PHE A 16 -7.68 -9.21 10.71
C PHE A 16 -6.20 -9.57 10.58
N LEU A 17 -5.86 -10.86 10.50
CA LEU A 17 -4.49 -11.27 10.22
C LEU A 17 -3.94 -10.66 8.92
N PHE A 18 -4.81 -10.40 7.94
CA PHE A 18 -4.46 -9.80 6.64
C PHE A 18 -4.69 -8.28 6.60
N ASP A 19 -5.21 -7.69 7.67
CA ASP A 19 -5.38 -6.25 7.77
C ASP A 19 -4.05 -5.57 8.07
N VAL A 20 -3.70 -4.58 7.23
CA VAL A 20 -2.42 -3.85 7.33
C VAL A 20 -2.32 -3.07 8.64
N GLY A 21 -3.43 -2.46 9.08
CA GLY A 21 -3.47 -1.70 10.32
C GLY A 21 -3.23 -2.61 11.53
N PHE A 22 -3.86 -3.79 11.55
CA PHE A 22 -3.63 -4.80 12.56
C PHE A 22 -2.17 -5.24 12.62
N GLN A 23 -1.57 -5.60 11.47
CA GLN A 23 -0.18 -6.04 11.39
C GLN A 23 0.79 -4.96 11.88
N LEU A 24 0.63 -3.70 11.43
CA LEU A 24 1.48 -2.59 11.84
C LEU A 24 1.35 -2.29 13.33
N SER A 25 0.12 -2.27 13.87
CA SER A 25 -0.13 -2.00 15.28
C SER A 25 0.51 -3.04 16.19
N TYR A 26 0.34 -4.32 15.87
CA TYR A 26 0.93 -5.38 16.69
C TYR A 26 2.43 -5.51 16.52
N ALA A 27 2.98 -5.24 15.33
CA ALA A 27 4.42 -5.14 15.13
C ALA A 27 5.01 -3.99 15.98
N ALA A 28 4.40 -2.80 15.93
CA ALA A 28 4.82 -1.68 16.77
C ALA A 28 4.81 -2.02 18.25
N LEU A 29 3.70 -2.55 18.76
CA LEU A 29 3.56 -2.91 20.17
C LEU A 29 4.57 -3.97 20.61
N PHE A 30 4.79 -5.01 19.78
CA PHE A 30 5.78 -6.04 20.08
C PHE A 30 7.18 -5.46 20.21
N PHE A 31 7.59 -4.63 19.26
CA PHE A 31 8.92 -4.02 19.26
C PHE A 31 9.06 -2.96 20.36
N ILE A 32 8.01 -2.20 20.69
CA ILE A 32 8.01 -1.29 21.85
C ILE A 32 8.28 -2.08 23.12
N VAL A 33 7.50 -3.11 23.41
CA VAL A 33 7.68 -3.92 24.62
C VAL A 33 9.07 -4.56 24.69
N TRP A 34 9.65 -4.93 23.55
CA TRP A 34 10.93 -5.60 23.49
C TRP A 34 12.14 -4.64 23.52
N LEU A 35 12.08 -3.52 22.77
CA LEU A 35 13.24 -2.64 22.55
C LEU A 35 13.23 -1.37 23.39
N GLN A 36 12.06 -0.81 23.70
CA GLN A 36 12.00 0.44 24.45
C GLN A 36 12.75 0.37 25.79
N PRO A 37 12.64 -0.72 26.61
CA PRO A 37 13.41 -0.81 27.85
C PRO A 37 14.93 -0.80 27.63
N MET A 38 15.39 -1.34 26.48
CA MET A 38 16.80 -1.33 26.13
C MET A 38 17.28 0.07 25.77
N PHE A 39 16.47 0.83 25.01
CA PHE A 39 16.80 2.19 24.61
C PHE A 39 16.71 3.15 25.79
N ALA A 40 15.69 3.01 26.63
CA ALA A 40 15.50 3.85 27.81
C ALA A 40 16.68 3.76 28.77
N ASN A 41 17.26 2.58 28.94
CA ASN A 41 18.40 2.36 29.82
C ASN A 41 19.73 2.98 29.33
N TYR A 42 19.78 3.45 28.07
CA TYR A 42 21.00 4.10 27.54
C TYR A 42 21.28 5.46 28.20
N TRP A 43 20.23 6.16 28.55
CA TRP A 43 20.31 7.46 29.21
C TRP A 43 19.17 7.60 30.20
N THR A 44 19.51 7.90 31.44
CA THR A 44 18.54 8.12 32.53
C THR A 44 18.66 9.56 33.02
N PRO A 45 17.91 10.49 32.39
CA PRO A 45 17.94 11.90 32.78
C PRO A 45 17.46 12.07 34.24
N ARG A 46 18.14 12.92 35.00
CA ARG A 46 17.69 13.28 36.36
C ARG A 46 16.43 14.17 36.35
N ASN A 47 16.20 14.91 35.27
CA ASN A 47 15.05 15.78 35.10
C ASN A 47 13.86 14.99 34.54
N LYS A 48 12.72 15.03 35.23
CA LYS A 48 11.48 14.34 34.82
C LYS A 48 10.98 14.79 33.43
N ILE A 49 11.15 16.08 33.08
CA ILE A 49 10.78 16.59 31.75
C ILE A 49 11.67 15.98 30.68
N ALA A 50 12.99 15.94 30.87
CA ALA A 50 13.92 15.33 29.94
C ALA A 50 13.67 13.82 29.83
N GLN A 51 13.31 13.15 30.92
CA GLN A 51 12.94 11.74 30.91
C GLN A 51 11.69 11.50 30.09
N PHE A 52 10.64 12.31 30.23
CA PHE A 52 9.41 12.21 29.45
C PHE A 52 9.68 12.31 27.94
N PHE A 53 10.49 13.28 27.50
CA PHE A 53 10.86 13.40 26.08
C PHE A 53 11.74 12.26 25.61
N TRP A 54 12.64 11.77 26.45
CA TRP A 54 13.48 10.60 26.14
C TRP A 54 12.65 9.34 25.97
N ASP A 55 11.65 9.11 26.81
CA ASP A 55 10.73 7.99 26.71
C ASP A 55 9.93 8.04 25.39
N ILE A 56 9.44 9.23 24.99
CA ILE A 56 8.76 9.40 23.68
C ILE A 56 9.70 9.04 22.53
N ILE A 57 10.95 9.50 22.55
CA ILE A 57 11.93 9.21 21.51
C ILE A 57 12.20 7.72 21.45
N THR A 58 12.46 7.06 22.57
CA THR A 58 12.77 5.63 22.63
C THR A 58 11.61 4.75 22.19
N VAL A 59 10.37 5.09 22.59
CA VAL A 59 9.14 4.43 22.12
C VAL A 59 8.99 4.61 20.62
N SER A 60 9.20 5.83 20.11
CA SER A 60 9.06 6.12 18.68
C SER A 60 10.06 5.32 17.83
N PHE A 61 11.32 5.25 18.26
CA PHE A 61 12.34 4.44 17.56
C PHE A 61 12.04 2.94 17.63
N ALA A 62 11.58 2.43 18.77
CA ALA A 62 11.21 1.03 18.92
C ALA A 62 10.02 0.67 18.01
N ALA A 63 8.96 1.49 18.00
CA ALA A 63 7.81 1.33 17.11
C ALA A 63 8.22 1.34 15.65
N GLN A 64 9.03 2.33 15.26
CA GLN A 64 9.46 2.51 13.87
C GLN A 64 10.30 1.32 13.38
N LEU A 65 11.22 0.80 14.18
CA LEU A 65 11.97 -0.40 13.83
C LEU A 65 11.05 -1.60 13.63
N GLY A 66 10.01 -1.73 14.46
CA GLY A 66 9.04 -2.80 14.34
C GLY A 66 8.16 -2.69 13.08
N THR A 67 7.78 -1.50 12.70
CA THR A 67 6.90 -1.29 11.55
C THR A 67 7.66 -1.12 10.23
N LEU A 68 8.96 -0.80 10.26
CA LEU A 68 9.75 -0.45 9.09
C LEU A 68 9.66 -1.47 7.94
N PRO A 69 9.89 -2.79 8.13
CA PRO A 69 9.82 -3.74 7.03
C PRO A 69 8.42 -3.88 6.43
N LEU A 70 7.37 -3.85 7.28
CA LEU A 70 5.97 -3.87 6.84
C LEU A 70 5.60 -2.58 6.10
N SER A 71 6.02 -1.42 6.62
CA SER A 71 5.74 -0.12 6.01
C SER A 71 6.37 -0.01 4.62
N ILE A 72 7.61 -0.45 4.46
CA ILE A 72 8.28 -0.50 3.16
C ILE A 72 7.59 -1.50 2.22
N TYR A 73 7.13 -2.65 2.73
CA TYR A 73 6.45 -3.65 1.91
C TYR A 73 5.09 -3.16 1.39
N TYR A 74 4.27 -2.50 2.23
CA TYR A 74 2.93 -2.06 1.85
C TYR A 74 2.88 -0.71 1.17
N PHE A 75 3.70 0.24 1.63
CA PHE A 75 3.61 1.64 1.19
C PHE A 75 4.79 2.08 0.32
N HIS A 76 5.85 1.28 0.22
CA HIS A 76 7.06 1.58 -0.55
C HIS A 76 7.72 2.92 -0.18
N GLN A 77 7.50 3.38 1.05
CA GLN A 77 8.04 4.65 1.55
C GLN A 77 8.39 4.58 3.03
N PHE A 78 9.28 5.48 3.43
CA PHE A 78 9.72 5.63 4.81
C PHE A 78 9.80 7.10 5.19
N PRO A 79 9.04 7.57 6.20
CA PRO A 79 9.11 8.95 6.69
C PRO A 79 10.32 9.14 7.60
N GLY A 80 11.38 9.81 7.16
CA GLY A 80 12.60 10.01 7.94
C GLY A 80 12.40 10.90 9.18
N LEU A 81 11.44 11.83 9.14
CA LEU A 81 11.14 12.74 10.26
C LEU A 81 10.12 12.19 11.28
N PHE A 82 9.87 10.87 11.29
CA PHE A 82 8.91 10.25 12.20
C PHE A 82 9.11 10.62 13.68
N PHE A 83 10.37 10.73 14.12
CA PHE A 83 10.68 11.03 15.50
C PHE A 83 10.33 12.48 15.88
N VAL A 84 10.50 13.44 14.97
CA VAL A 84 10.09 14.83 15.16
C VAL A 84 8.57 14.93 15.26
N THR A 85 7.87 14.28 14.32
CA THR A 85 6.41 14.23 14.34
C THR A 85 5.90 13.64 15.65
N ASN A 86 6.41 12.49 16.05
CA ASN A 86 5.97 11.82 17.27
C ASN A 86 6.29 12.63 18.54
N LEU A 87 7.45 13.29 18.57
CA LEU A 87 7.85 14.14 19.71
C LEU A 87 6.88 15.31 19.94
N LEU A 88 6.34 15.88 18.87
CA LEU A 88 5.40 17.00 18.92
C LEU A 88 3.95 16.54 19.04
N VAL A 89 3.57 15.51 18.28
CA VAL A 89 2.18 15.07 18.17
C VAL A 89 1.74 14.22 19.35
N LEU A 90 2.57 13.30 19.88
CA LEU A 90 2.14 12.40 20.95
C LEU A 90 1.71 13.12 22.25
N PRO A 91 2.45 14.13 22.77
CA PRO A 91 1.98 14.89 23.92
C PRO A 91 0.67 15.61 23.65
N LEU A 92 0.55 16.24 22.47
CA LEU A 92 -0.64 16.96 22.06
C LEU A 92 -1.85 16.03 21.89
N LEU A 93 -1.64 14.88 21.27
CA LEU A 93 -2.65 13.85 21.11
C LEU A 93 -3.19 13.35 22.46
N SER A 94 -2.31 13.20 23.46
CA SER A 94 -2.71 12.80 24.82
C SER A 94 -3.66 13.82 25.44
N VAL A 95 -3.37 15.12 25.27
CA VAL A 95 -4.24 16.22 25.74
C VAL A 95 -5.56 16.23 24.97
N ILE A 96 -5.53 16.10 23.64
CA ILE A 96 -6.73 16.04 22.79
C ILE A 96 -7.63 14.87 23.19
N MET A 97 -7.05 13.69 23.42
CA MET A 97 -7.81 12.51 23.85
C MET A 97 -8.49 12.73 25.21
N LEU A 98 -7.77 13.32 26.19
CA LEU A 98 -8.34 13.64 27.48
C LEU A 98 -9.50 14.64 27.35
N LEU A 99 -9.28 15.73 26.60
CA LEU A 99 -10.32 16.73 26.34
C LEU A 99 -11.52 16.10 25.60
N GLY A 100 -11.26 15.24 24.64
CA GLY A 100 -12.31 14.52 23.91
C GLY A 100 -13.19 13.68 24.82
N VAL A 101 -12.60 12.90 25.72
CA VAL A 101 -13.33 12.11 26.71
C VAL A 101 -14.18 13.00 27.62
N ILE A 102 -13.62 14.12 28.11
CA ILE A 102 -14.34 15.08 28.95
C ILE A 102 -15.55 15.67 28.19
N VAL A 103 -15.31 16.15 26.96
CA VAL A 103 -16.37 16.73 26.10
C VAL A 103 -17.47 15.69 25.81
N MET A 104 -17.11 14.46 25.46
CA MET A 104 -18.08 13.38 25.23
C MET A 104 -18.89 13.03 26.48
N THR A 105 -18.25 13.01 27.64
CA THR A 105 -18.92 12.74 28.91
C THR A 105 -19.93 13.84 29.26
N ILE A 106 -19.56 15.12 29.08
CA ILE A 106 -20.48 16.24 29.31
C ILE A 106 -21.64 16.21 28.31
N ALA A 107 -21.35 15.88 27.04
CA ALA A 107 -22.36 15.76 25.98
C ALA A 107 -23.43 14.72 26.27
N ALA A 108 -23.07 13.64 26.97
CA ALA A 108 -24.00 12.57 27.32
C ALA A 108 -25.05 12.99 28.35
N PHE A 109 -24.75 14.03 29.17
CA PHE A 109 -25.61 14.44 30.27
C PHE A 109 -26.21 15.86 30.11
N SER A 110 -25.64 16.70 29.23
CA SER A 110 -26.06 18.10 29.08
C SER A 110 -25.76 18.66 27.68
N ALA A 111 -26.44 19.77 27.32
CA ALA A 111 -26.11 20.53 26.13
C ALA A 111 -24.71 21.13 26.30
N LEU A 112 -23.86 20.91 25.29
CA LEU A 112 -22.45 21.34 25.30
C LEU A 112 -22.33 22.87 25.11
N PRO A 113 -21.75 23.59 26.03
CA PRO A 113 -21.42 24.99 25.83
C PRO A 113 -20.21 25.10 24.89
N ILE A 114 -20.23 26.09 24.00
CA ILE A 114 -19.21 26.31 22.95
C ILE A 114 -17.78 26.42 23.54
N TRP A 115 -17.65 26.98 24.71
CA TRP A 115 -16.35 27.13 25.35
C TRP A 115 -15.69 25.80 25.76
N CYS A 116 -16.45 24.72 25.92
CA CYS A 116 -15.91 23.37 26.13
C CYS A 116 -15.38 22.74 24.85
N ILE A 117 -15.95 23.06 23.69
CA ILE A 117 -15.60 22.49 22.39
C ILE A 117 -14.37 23.19 21.79
N LYS A 118 -14.25 24.51 21.98
CA LYS A 118 -13.16 25.32 21.40
C LYS A 118 -11.74 24.81 21.72
N PRO A 119 -11.40 24.43 22.97
CA PRO A 119 -10.06 23.90 23.27
C PRO A 119 -9.74 22.62 22.51
N LEU A 120 -10.74 21.74 22.30
CA LEU A 120 -10.60 20.52 21.51
C LEU A 120 -10.36 20.85 20.03
N GLU A 121 -11.12 21.75 19.46
CA GLU A 121 -10.99 22.24 18.09
C GLU A 121 -9.60 22.87 17.86
N TRP A 122 -9.14 23.72 18.76
CA TRP A 122 -7.80 24.30 18.69
C TRP A 122 -6.70 23.24 18.78
N GLY A 123 -6.84 22.28 19.68
CA GLY A 123 -5.89 21.17 19.80
C GLY A 123 -5.76 20.39 18.50
N ILE A 124 -6.88 20.04 17.87
CA ILE A 124 -6.91 19.32 16.58
C ILE A 124 -6.30 20.20 15.48
N THR A 125 -6.64 21.50 15.43
CA THR A 125 -6.10 22.43 14.43
C THR A 125 -4.60 22.59 14.55
N ILE A 126 -4.08 22.74 15.77
CA ILE A 126 -2.63 22.82 16.04
C ILE A 126 -1.95 21.51 15.62
N MET A 127 -2.52 20.37 15.99
CA MET A 127 -1.98 19.06 15.61
C MET A 127 -1.89 18.91 14.09
N ASN A 128 -2.96 19.25 13.37
CA ASN A 128 -2.97 19.20 11.91
C ASN A 128 -1.94 20.15 11.30
N SER A 129 -1.79 21.36 11.86
CA SER A 129 -0.78 22.33 11.40
C SER A 129 0.64 21.81 11.58
N ILE A 130 0.95 21.14 12.71
CA ILE A 130 2.24 20.50 12.95
C ILE A 130 2.48 19.38 11.94
N ILE A 131 1.48 18.53 11.70
CA ILE A 131 1.58 17.42 10.73
C ILE A 131 1.83 17.97 9.32
N HIS A 132 1.09 18.99 8.89
CA HIS A 132 1.30 19.64 7.60
C HIS A 132 2.66 20.30 7.48
N TRP A 133 3.13 20.94 8.54
CA TRP A 133 4.45 21.54 8.58
C TRP A 133 5.55 20.48 8.42
N VAL A 134 5.47 19.36 9.15
CA VAL A 134 6.46 18.27 8.99
C VAL A 134 6.33 17.63 7.60
N ALA A 135 5.12 17.45 7.10
CA ALA A 135 4.88 16.87 5.78
C ALA A 135 5.41 17.75 4.63
N SER A 136 5.57 19.07 4.83
CA SER A 136 6.17 19.95 3.82
C SER A 136 7.66 19.70 3.56
N PHE A 137 8.33 18.95 4.45
CA PHE A 137 9.72 18.52 4.25
C PHE A 137 9.80 17.23 3.43
N GLU A 138 9.32 17.28 2.17
CA GLU A 138 9.27 16.12 1.26
C GLU A 138 10.63 15.45 1.06
N SER A 139 11.73 16.20 1.16
CA SER A 139 13.10 15.68 1.02
C SER A 139 13.48 14.59 2.04
N PHE A 140 12.77 14.51 3.16
CA PHE A 140 12.98 13.50 4.20
C PHE A 140 12.03 12.30 4.09
N ILE A 141 11.19 12.25 3.07
CA ILE A 141 10.36 11.09 2.76
C ILE A 141 11.10 10.25 1.72
N PHE A 142 11.63 9.12 2.15
CA PHE A 142 12.24 8.15 1.23
C PHE A 142 11.13 7.37 0.54
N THR A 143 10.89 7.67 -0.73
CA THR A 143 9.87 7.02 -1.58
C THR A 143 10.51 5.99 -2.52
N ASN A 144 9.69 5.20 -3.20
CA ASN A 144 10.11 4.25 -4.22
C ASN A 144 11.08 3.16 -3.73
N ILE A 145 10.90 2.71 -2.47
CA ILE A 145 11.68 1.61 -1.91
C ILE A 145 11.02 0.29 -2.32
N SER A 146 11.63 -0.41 -3.27
CA SER A 146 11.12 -1.69 -3.75
C SER A 146 11.26 -2.77 -2.67
N SER A 147 10.18 -3.49 -2.38
CA SER A 147 10.17 -4.59 -1.43
C SER A 147 9.25 -5.71 -1.88
N THR A 148 9.68 -6.94 -1.63
CA THR A 148 8.87 -8.15 -1.81
C THR A 148 8.60 -8.79 -0.46
N PHE A 149 7.60 -9.68 -0.39
CA PHE A 149 7.28 -10.40 0.84
C PHE A 149 8.49 -11.14 1.44
N ILE A 150 9.29 -11.79 0.59
CA ILE A 150 10.51 -12.51 1.04
C ILE A 150 11.55 -11.53 1.58
N LEU A 151 11.70 -10.37 0.93
CA LEU A 151 12.62 -9.32 1.38
C LEU A 151 12.18 -8.72 2.73
N MET A 152 10.88 -8.53 2.93
CA MET A 152 10.31 -8.09 4.21
C MET A 152 10.65 -9.07 5.34
N ILE A 153 10.45 -10.38 5.13
CA ILE A 153 10.81 -11.41 6.12
C ILE A 153 12.31 -11.40 6.40
N ALA A 154 13.13 -11.34 5.36
CA ALA A 154 14.59 -11.28 5.51
C ALA A 154 15.04 -10.02 6.27
N SER A 155 14.37 -8.89 6.07
CA SER A 155 14.62 -7.65 6.80
C SER A 155 14.29 -7.77 8.29
N TYR A 156 13.20 -8.45 8.65
CA TYR A 156 12.94 -8.80 10.06
C TYR A 156 14.01 -9.73 10.64
N GLY A 157 14.46 -10.73 9.87
CA GLY A 157 15.57 -11.59 10.27
C GLY A 157 16.85 -10.80 10.56
N LEU A 158 17.18 -9.83 9.69
CA LEU A 158 18.33 -8.94 9.88
C LEU A 158 18.15 -8.04 11.12
N LEU A 159 16.97 -7.45 11.32
CA LEU A 159 16.69 -6.66 12.53
C LEU A 159 16.86 -7.46 13.80
N ILE A 160 16.32 -8.67 13.86
CA ILE A 160 16.46 -9.56 15.01
C ILE A 160 17.95 -9.91 15.25
N ALA A 161 18.70 -10.24 14.20
CA ALA A 161 20.12 -10.52 14.29
C ALA A 161 20.91 -9.33 14.85
N LEU A 162 20.62 -8.11 14.37
CA LEU A 162 21.23 -6.87 14.87
C LEU A 162 20.93 -6.61 16.34
N ILE A 163 19.66 -6.80 16.77
CA ILE A 163 19.26 -6.63 18.17
C ILE A 163 19.96 -7.65 19.08
N LEU A 164 20.04 -8.91 18.67
CA LEU A 164 20.73 -9.95 19.41
C LEU A 164 22.24 -9.68 19.53
N TRP A 165 22.85 -9.18 18.46
CA TRP A 165 24.24 -8.77 18.46
C TRP A 165 24.48 -7.57 19.36
N TRP A 166 23.58 -6.59 19.35
CA TRP A 166 23.66 -5.41 20.22
C TRP A 166 23.61 -5.81 21.71
N LYS A 167 22.70 -6.73 22.08
CA LYS A 167 22.59 -7.22 23.46
C LYS A 167 23.86 -7.87 23.98
N LYS A 168 24.56 -8.63 23.14
CA LYS A 168 25.80 -9.32 23.52
C LYS A 168 26.65 -9.48 22.26
N LYS A 169 27.76 -8.75 22.20
CA LYS A 169 28.73 -8.85 21.12
C LYS A 169 29.47 -10.20 21.26
N SER A 170 29.30 -11.08 20.27
CA SER A 170 30.02 -12.35 20.18
C SER A 170 30.30 -12.70 18.72
N LEU A 171 31.37 -13.47 18.47
CA LEU A 171 31.74 -13.90 17.11
C LEU A 171 30.58 -14.56 16.38
N ILE A 172 29.84 -15.48 17.02
CA ILE A 172 28.72 -16.20 16.45
C ILE A 172 27.62 -15.20 16.01
N ARG A 173 27.32 -14.21 16.85
CA ARG A 173 26.27 -13.18 16.49
C ARG A 173 26.75 -12.23 15.41
N THR A 174 28.04 -11.92 15.36
CA THR A 174 28.63 -11.16 14.25
C THR A 174 28.48 -11.92 12.93
N ILE A 175 28.81 -13.21 12.92
CA ILE A 175 28.63 -14.08 11.75
C ILE A 175 27.15 -14.13 11.35
N LEU A 176 26.23 -14.23 12.32
CA LEU A 176 24.78 -14.22 12.05
C LEU A 176 24.30 -12.92 11.40
N VAL A 177 24.79 -11.76 11.86
CA VAL A 177 24.47 -10.47 11.23
C VAL A 177 25.02 -10.41 9.80
N LEU A 178 26.29 -10.78 9.61
CA LEU A 178 26.90 -10.76 8.28
C LEU A 178 26.18 -11.72 7.32
N SER A 179 25.81 -12.92 7.77
CA SER A 179 25.04 -13.86 6.95
C SER A 179 23.64 -13.33 6.61
N ALA A 180 22.99 -12.66 7.55
CA ALA A 180 21.69 -12.01 7.29
C ALA A 180 21.80 -10.86 6.27
N ILE A 181 22.87 -10.05 6.33
CA ILE A 181 23.15 -9.00 5.34
C ILE A 181 23.34 -9.62 3.94
N ILE A 182 24.17 -10.67 3.85
CA ILE A 182 24.41 -11.37 2.58
C ILE A 182 23.10 -11.96 2.04
N LEU A 183 22.27 -12.55 2.89
CA LEU A 183 20.97 -13.09 2.50
C LEU A 183 20.06 -12.01 1.91
N VAL A 184 19.95 -10.86 2.57
CA VAL A 184 19.17 -9.71 2.06
C VAL A 184 19.68 -9.25 0.71
N GLN A 185 21.01 -9.15 0.53
CA GLN A 185 21.61 -8.76 -0.75
C GLN A 185 21.33 -9.79 -1.86
N ILE A 186 21.43 -11.09 -1.58
CA ILE A 186 21.11 -12.14 -2.54
C ILE A 186 19.65 -12.06 -2.96
N ILE A 187 18.72 -11.84 -2.02
CA ILE A 187 17.29 -11.69 -2.34
C ILE A 187 17.04 -10.45 -3.20
N LEU A 188 17.68 -9.32 -2.91
CA LEU A 188 17.58 -8.10 -3.71
C LEU A 188 18.06 -8.32 -5.16
N ILE A 189 19.22 -8.95 -5.34
CA ILE A 189 19.78 -9.27 -6.65
C ILE A 189 18.86 -10.22 -7.41
N LYS A 190 18.40 -11.29 -6.75
CA LYS A 190 17.47 -12.26 -7.33
C LYS A 190 16.19 -11.58 -7.81
N ASN A 191 15.55 -10.76 -6.95
CA ASN A 191 14.34 -10.03 -7.31
C ASN A 191 14.57 -9.14 -8.54
N LYS A 192 15.66 -8.36 -8.56
CA LYS A 192 15.98 -7.48 -9.68
C LYS A 192 16.18 -8.25 -10.99
N LEU A 193 16.82 -9.41 -10.96
CA LEU A 193 17.02 -10.28 -12.13
C LEU A 193 15.71 -10.92 -12.58
N GLU A 194 14.89 -11.41 -11.66
CA GLU A 194 13.61 -12.06 -11.96
C GLU A 194 12.63 -11.08 -12.62
N PHE A 195 12.48 -9.88 -12.05
CA PHE A 195 11.65 -8.83 -12.65
C PHE A 195 12.23 -8.33 -13.98
N GLY A 196 13.56 -8.20 -14.07
CA GLY A 196 14.24 -7.78 -15.30
C GLY A 196 14.06 -8.74 -16.49
N ASN A 197 13.82 -10.02 -16.23
CA ASN A 197 13.61 -11.02 -17.27
C ASN A 197 12.14 -11.34 -17.55
N SER A 198 11.21 -10.76 -16.81
CA SER A 198 9.79 -11.04 -16.92
C SER A 198 9.05 -9.99 -17.77
N LYS A 199 7.97 -10.42 -18.40
CA LYS A 199 7.06 -9.57 -19.16
C LYS A 199 5.65 -9.76 -18.62
N GLU A 200 4.91 -8.67 -18.49
CA GLU A 200 3.50 -8.75 -18.08
C GLU A 200 2.68 -7.58 -18.61
N TRP A 201 1.41 -7.84 -18.80
CA TRP A 201 0.41 -6.86 -19.18
C TRP A 201 -0.66 -6.82 -18.09
N VAL A 202 -0.90 -5.65 -17.52
CA VAL A 202 -1.71 -5.49 -16.32
C VAL A 202 -2.72 -4.38 -16.50
N VAL A 203 -3.99 -4.67 -16.18
CA VAL A 203 -5.05 -3.66 -16.04
C VAL A 203 -5.14 -3.31 -14.56
N LEU A 204 -4.75 -2.09 -14.20
CA LEU A 204 -4.75 -1.64 -12.82
C LEU A 204 -6.15 -1.26 -12.34
N ASN A 205 -6.40 -1.44 -11.05
CA ASN A 205 -7.60 -0.92 -10.40
C ASN A 205 -7.40 0.56 -10.06
N ALA A 206 -7.68 1.43 -11.03
CA ALA A 206 -7.60 2.88 -10.86
C ALA A 206 -9.02 3.46 -10.94
N SER A 207 -9.53 3.96 -9.80
CA SER A 207 -10.89 4.52 -9.71
C SER A 207 -11.26 5.44 -10.88
N LYS A 208 -12.28 5.07 -11.64
CA LYS A 208 -12.86 5.84 -12.77
C LYS A 208 -11.90 6.13 -13.94
N LYS A 209 -10.69 5.57 -13.95
CA LYS A 209 -9.71 5.75 -15.02
C LYS A 209 -9.24 4.40 -15.55
N THR A 210 -8.96 4.35 -16.84
CA THR A 210 -8.37 3.18 -17.50
C THR A 210 -6.85 3.33 -17.47
N ILE A 211 -6.16 2.46 -16.75
CA ILE A 211 -4.70 2.42 -16.73
C ILE A 211 -4.25 0.98 -17.00
N ILE A 212 -3.55 0.83 -18.09
CA ILE A 212 -2.95 -0.42 -18.50
C ILE A 212 -1.43 -0.26 -18.45
N CYS A 213 -0.74 -1.20 -17.84
CA CYS A 213 0.72 -1.25 -17.79
C CYS A 213 1.21 -2.44 -18.61
N GLN A 214 2.00 -2.15 -19.62
CA GLN A 214 2.78 -3.16 -20.32
C GLN A 214 4.22 -3.09 -19.81
N ARG A 215 4.63 -4.09 -19.04
CA ARG A 215 5.99 -4.16 -18.51
C ARG A 215 6.82 -5.16 -19.28
N ILE A 216 8.02 -4.74 -19.69
CA ILE A 216 9.03 -5.56 -20.35
C ILE A 216 10.34 -5.37 -19.58
N GLY A 217 10.72 -6.33 -18.76
CA GLY A 217 11.85 -6.20 -17.86
C GLY A 217 11.59 -5.11 -16.80
N ASN A 218 12.48 -4.14 -16.71
CA ASN A 218 12.41 -3.03 -15.75
C ASN A 218 11.73 -1.78 -16.34
N GLU A 219 11.18 -1.85 -17.53
CA GLU A 219 10.52 -0.73 -18.20
C GLU A 219 9.01 -0.94 -18.26
N ILE A 220 8.27 0.12 -17.94
CA ILE A 220 6.81 0.14 -17.99
C ILE A 220 6.36 1.14 -19.05
N GLU A 221 5.59 0.66 -20.03
CA GLU A 221 4.79 1.49 -20.89
C GLU A 221 3.38 1.61 -20.29
N VAL A 222 2.97 2.84 -19.99
CA VAL A 222 1.64 3.16 -19.48
C VAL A 222 0.74 3.49 -20.65
N ILE A 223 -0.37 2.76 -20.79
CA ILE A 223 -1.38 2.94 -21.82
C ILE A 223 -2.64 3.44 -21.12
N SER A 224 -3.07 4.65 -21.45
CA SER A 224 -4.24 5.27 -20.81
C SER A 224 -5.05 6.11 -21.79
N ASN A 225 -6.30 6.40 -21.41
CA ASN A 225 -7.17 7.26 -22.18
C ASN A 225 -7.22 8.67 -21.55
N GLY A 226 -6.45 9.62 -22.12
CA GLY A 226 -6.51 11.04 -21.75
C GLY A 226 -5.91 11.44 -20.40
N LEU A 227 -5.03 10.63 -19.81
CA LEU A 227 -4.25 11.03 -18.64
C LEU A 227 -3.08 11.92 -19.07
N GLN A 228 -2.91 13.04 -18.37
CA GLN A 228 -1.73 13.88 -18.55
C GLN A 228 -0.52 13.28 -17.81
N SER A 229 0.69 13.53 -18.28
CA SER A 229 1.93 13.00 -17.68
C SER A 229 2.07 13.32 -16.19
N GLU A 230 1.60 14.50 -15.75
CA GLU A 230 1.58 14.85 -14.33
C GLU A 230 0.62 13.97 -13.50
N GLU A 231 -0.52 13.59 -14.05
CA GLU A 231 -1.49 12.71 -13.38
C GLU A 231 -0.98 11.27 -13.28
N ILE A 232 -0.23 10.81 -14.29
CA ILE A 232 0.43 9.51 -14.29
C ILE A 232 1.48 9.45 -13.20
N GLN A 233 2.30 10.48 -13.08
CA GLN A 233 3.34 10.56 -12.04
C GLN A 233 2.78 10.66 -10.62
N LYS A 234 1.61 11.29 -10.44
CA LYS A 234 0.93 11.42 -9.13
C LYS A 234 0.06 10.22 -8.78
N ASN A 235 -0.15 9.27 -9.69
CA ASN A 235 -1.01 8.12 -9.43
C ASN A 235 -0.33 7.08 -8.53
N MET A 236 -0.74 7.01 -7.26
CA MET A 236 -0.15 6.11 -6.27
C MET A 236 -0.24 4.63 -6.66
N THR A 237 -1.34 4.19 -7.29
CA THR A 237 -1.49 2.79 -7.71
C THR A 237 -0.44 2.40 -8.73
N LEU A 238 -0.18 3.30 -9.68
CA LEU A 238 0.82 3.12 -10.72
C LEU A 238 2.24 3.17 -10.14
N GLN A 239 2.52 4.13 -9.26
CA GLN A 239 3.82 4.24 -8.60
C GLN A 239 4.12 3.02 -7.72
N ASN A 240 3.13 2.55 -6.97
CA ASN A 240 3.27 1.34 -6.15
C ASN A 240 3.52 0.09 -7.01
N TYR A 241 2.84 -0.02 -8.16
CA TYR A 241 3.08 -1.11 -9.10
C TYR A 241 4.51 -1.05 -9.66
N ALA A 242 4.96 0.13 -10.13
CA ALA A 242 6.30 0.31 -10.66
C ALA A 242 7.37 -0.01 -9.61
N THR A 243 7.22 0.52 -8.41
CA THR A 243 8.13 0.27 -7.29
C THR A 243 8.12 -1.21 -6.87
N GLY A 244 6.94 -1.81 -6.72
CA GLY A 244 6.81 -3.22 -6.31
C GLY A 244 7.39 -4.21 -7.32
N THR A 245 7.51 -3.81 -8.60
CA THR A 245 8.08 -4.62 -9.69
C THR A 245 9.52 -4.23 -10.06
N PHE A 246 10.19 -3.39 -9.26
CA PHE A 246 11.54 -2.89 -9.53
C PHE A 246 11.69 -2.25 -10.92
N SER A 247 10.64 -1.56 -11.38
CA SER A 247 10.54 -1.04 -12.74
C SER A 247 10.33 0.47 -12.73
N ALA A 248 10.66 1.12 -13.84
CA ALA A 248 10.45 2.55 -14.06
C ALA A 248 9.46 2.77 -15.20
N ILE A 249 8.66 3.84 -15.10
CA ILE A 249 7.78 4.29 -16.18
C ILE A 249 8.65 5.00 -17.20
N THR A 250 8.77 4.41 -18.40
CA THR A 250 9.65 4.94 -19.47
C THR A 250 8.86 5.51 -20.63
N LYS A 251 7.62 5.06 -20.83
CA LYS A 251 6.81 5.45 -21.97
C LYS A 251 5.35 5.60 -21.63
N GLU A 252 4.71 6.56 -22.27
CA GLU A 252 3.28 6.81 -22.21
C GLU A 252 2.69 6.69 -23.62
N SER A 253 1.57 5.99 -23.73
CA SER A 253 0.93 5.75 -25.03
C SER A 253 -0.60 5.88 -24.90
N PRO A 254 -1.28 6.40 -25.95
CA PRO A 254 -2.71 6.45 -25.96
C PRO A 254 -3.33 5.04 -26.06
N LEU A 255 -4.54 4.91 -25.54
CA LEU A 255 -5.30 3.67 -25.62
C LEU A 255 -5.63 3.34 -27.09
N LYS A 256 -5.32 2.11 -27.52
CA LYS A 256 -5.65 1.60 -28.85
C LYS A 256 -6.69 0.50 -28.71
N ASN A 257 -7.57 0.36 -29.71
CA ASN A 257 -8.64 -0.64 -29.70
C ASN A 257 -8.16 -2.08 -29.78
N VAL A 258 -6.92 -2.32 -30.20
CA VAL A 258 -6.31 -3.66 -30.28
C VAL A 258 -4.89 -3.60 -29.70
N ALA A 259 -4.59 -4.56 -28.83
CA ALA A 259 -3.26 -4.80 -28.31
C ALA A 259 -2.86 -6.27 -28.49
N TYR A 260 -1.57 -6.53 -28.57
CA TYR A 260 -1.00 -7.87 -28.65
C TYR A 260 0.01 -8.06 -27.53
N PHE A 261 -0.19 -9.13 -26.74
CA PHE A 261 0.74 -9.45 -25.68
C PHE A 261 0.82 -10.98 -25.48
N ASN A 262 2.02 -11.53 -25.50
CA ASN A 262 2.31 -12.96 -25.27
C ASN A 262 1.35 -13.91 -26.04
N ARG A 263 1.25 -13.71 -27.37
CA ARG A 263 0.36 -14.43 -28.30
C ARG A 263 -1.14 -14.25 -28.05
N ASN A 264 -1.54 -13.44 -27.08
CA ASN A 264 -2.95 -13.08 -26.87
C ASN A 264 -3.27 -11.81 -27.65
N ARG A 265 -4.36 -11.84 -28.36
CA ARG A 265 -4.97 -10.67 -28.98
C ARG A 265 -6.01 -10.08 -28.04
N ILE A 266 -5.82 -8.83 -27.66
CA ILE A 266 -6.66 -8.12 -26.70
C ILE A 266 -7.45 -7.08 -27.48
N LEU A 267 -8.78 -7.23 -27.50
CA LEU A 267 -9.69 -6.22 -28.03
C LEU A 267 -10.13 -5.31 -26.91
N ILE A 268 -9.94 -4.01 -27.07
CA ILE A 268 -10.28 -3.00 -26.09
C ILE A 268 -11.48 -2.21 -26.62
N LEU A 269 -12.58 -2.24 -25.89
CA LEU A 269 -13.78 -1.49 -26.21
C LEU A 269 -13.92 -0.35 -25.20
N ASP A 270 -13.86 0.85 -25.73
CA ASP A 270 -14.05 2.09 -24.97
C ASP A 270 -15.45 2.70 -25.25
N ASN A 271 -15.68 3.90 -24.76
CA ASN A 271 -16.95 4.63 -24.95
C ASN A 271 -17.29 4.92 -26.41
N SER A 272 -16.33 4.90 -27.34
CA SER A 272 -16.57 5.05 -28.77
C SER A 272 -17.31 3.85 -29.37
N SER A 273 -17.24 2.71 -28.70
CA SER A 273 -17.90 1.45 -29.12
C SER A 273 -17.51 0.98 -30.51
N VAL A 274 -16.35 1.43 -31.02
CA VAL A 274 -15.87 1.09 -32.37
C VAL A 274 -15.03 -0.19 -32.29
N TYR A 275 -15.42 -1.20 -33.06
CA TYR A 275 -14.66 -2.44 -33.21
C TYR A 275 -14.88 -3.06 -34.60
N LEU A 276 -13.87 -3.81 -35.07
CA LEU A 276 -13.98 -4.56 -36.32
C LEU A 276 -14.72 -5.88 -36.08
N PRO A 277 -15.84 -6.15 -36.80
CA PRO A 277 -16.73 -7.27 -36.50
C PRO A 277 -16.09 -8.67 -36.58
N ASN A 278 -15.08 -8.86 -37.42
CA ASN A 278 -14.44 -10.18 -37.67
C ASN A 278 -13.12 -10.38 -36.93
N ASN A 279 -12.90 -9.66 -35.84
CA ASN A 279 -11.63 -9.65 -35.14
C ASN A 279 -11.68 -10.62 -33.95
N GLN A 280 -11.31 -11.89 -34.17
CA GLN A 280 -11.21 -12.87 -33.08
C GLN A 280 -10.20 -12.39 -32.05
N ALA A 281 -10.65 -12.12 -30.82
CA ALA A 281 -9.83 -11.73 -29.70
C ALA A 281 -9.80 -12.84 -28.64
N ASP A 282 -8.64 -13.07 -28.05
CA ASP A 282 -8.51 -13.97 -26.92
C ASP A 282 -9.07 -13.33 -25.64
N ILE A 283 -8.89 -12.03 -25.51
CA ILE A 283 -9.33 -11.25 -24.33
C ILE A 283 -10.10 -10.03 -24.81
N LEU A 284 -11.25 -9.80 -24.20
CA LEU A 284 -12.08 -8.62 -24.39
C LEU A 284 -11.98 -7.72 -23.16
N LEU A 285 -11.42 -6.51 -23.32
CA LEU A 285 -11.36 -5.51 -22.27
C LEU A 285 -12.43 -4.43 -22.51
N LEU A 286 -13.30 -4.22 -21.52
CA LEU A 286 -14.34 -3.21 -21.52
C LEU A 286 -13.91 -2.03 -20.64
N THR A 287 -13.88 -0.82 -21.21
CA THR A 287 -13.41 0.40 -20.52
C THR A 287 -14.39 1.56 -20.76
N ALA A 288 -14.45 2.49 -19.81
CA ALA A 288 -15.26 3.72 -19.93
C ALA A 288 -16.73 3.47 -20.34
N SER A 289 -17.30 2.35 -19.91
CA SER A 289 -18.73 2.02 -20.06
C SER A 289 -19.23 2.01 -21.50
N PRO A 290 -18.67 1.18 -22.40
CA PRO A 290 -19.08 1.12 -23.80
C PRO A 290 -20.54 0.72 -23.95
N LYS A 291 -21.27 1.44 -24.84
CA LYS A 291 -22.66 1.16 -25.16
C LYS A 291 -22.74 0.08 -26.24
N VAL A 292 -22.43 -1.16 -25.87
CA VAL A 292 -22.39 -2.30 -26.81
C VAL A 292 -23.34 -3.42 -26.39
N ASN A 293 -23.86 -4.14 -27.36
CA ASN A 293 -24.56 -5.40 -27.10
C ASN A 293 -23.53 -6.52 -26.91
N LEU A 294 -23.17 -6.78 -25.64
CA LEU A 294 -22.15 -7.77 -25.31
C LEU A 294 -22.52 -9.17 -25.79
N GLU A 295 -23.81 -9.56 -25.69
CA GLU A 295 -24.25 -10.88 -26.12
C GLU A 295 -23.95 -11.12 -27.63
N ARG A 296 -24.19 -10.14 -28.48
CA ARG A 296 -23.88 -10.21 -29.91
C ARG A 296 -22.37 -10.32 -30.15
N ILE A 297 -21.57 -9.57 -29.39
CA ILE A 297 -20.11 -9.63 -29.52
C ILE A 297 -19.58 -11.00 -29.12
N LEU A 298 -20.06 -11.57 -28.02
CA LEU A 298 -19.63 -12.85 -27.53
C LEU A 298 -20.03 -14.02 -28.45
N LYS A 299 -21.19 -13.92 -29.15
CA LYS A 299 -21.61 -14.90 -30.16
C LYS A 299 -20.69 -14.91 -31.36
N ASN A 300 -20.22 -13.74 -31.79
CA ASN A 300 -19.36 -13.60 -32.97
C ASN A 300 -17.87 -13.84 -32.67
N ASN A 301 -17.46 -13.53 -31.42
CA ASN A 301 -16.06 -13.46 -31.03
C ASN A 301 -15.86 -14.10 -29.65
N ARG A 302 -15.96 -15.40 -29.54
CA ARG A 302 -15.85 -16.17 -28.30
C ARG A 302 -14.48 -15.94 -27.60
N PRO A 303 -14.29 -14.86 -26.82
CA PRO A 303 -13.04 -14.64 -26.12
C PRO A 303 -12.85 -15.67 -24.99
N LYS A 304 -11.60 -15.95 -24.64
CA LYS A 304 -11.25 -16.81 -23.49
C LYS A 304 -11.57 -16.13 -22.16
N MET A 305 -11.57 -14.78 -22.13
CA MET A 305 -11.79 -13.97 -20.94
C MET A 305 -12.39 -12.62 -21.32
N VAL A 306 -13.35 -12.15 -20.52
CA VAL A 306 -13.84 -10.79 -20.56
C VAL A 306 -13.39 -10.06 -19.29
N VAL A 307 -12.78 -8.91 -19.46
CA VAL A 307 -12.27 -8.07 -18.36
C VAL A 307 -13.01 -6.74 -18.39
N ALA A 308 -13.57 -6.32 -17.28
CA ALA A 308 -14.14 -4.97 -17.11
C ALA A 308 -13.24 -4.19 -16.15
N ASP A 309 -12.67 -3.07 -16.61
CA ASP A 309 -11.82 -2.24 -15.76
C ASP A 309 -12.63 -1.41 -14.75
N ALA A 310 -11.93 -0.67 -13.88
CA ALA A 310 -12.54 0.12 -12.81
C ALA A 310 -13.20 1.44 -13.30
N SER A 311 -13.10 1.78 -14.58
CA SER A 311 -13.73 2.95 -15.17
C SER A 311 -15.22 2.76 -15.49
N ASN A 312 -15.69 1.50 -15.45
CA ASN A 312 -17.04 1.14 -15.83
C ASN A 312 -18.06 1.38 -14.71
N TYR A 313 -19.30 1.73 -15.09
CA TYR A 313 -20.42 1.80 -14.16
C TYR A 313 -20.78 0.42 -13.61
N LYS A 314 -20.96 0.32 -12.30
CA LYS A 314 -21.26 -0.95 -11.61
C LYS A 314 -22.49 -1.67 -12.18
N SER A 315 -23.53 -0.94 -12.58
CA SER A 315 -24.73 -1.50 -13.19
C SER A 315 -24.44 -2.24 -14.49
N LEU A 316 -23.56 -1.70 -15.33
CA LEU A 316 -23.14 -2.35 -16.58
C LEU A 316 -22.24 -3.56 -16.32
N VAL A 317 -21.33 -3.45 -15.36
CA VAL A 317 -20.46 -4.56 -14.96
C VAL A 317 -21.29 -5.76 -14.53
N ASN A 318 -22.30 -5.57 -13.69
CA ASN A 318 -23.21 -6.63 -13.24
C ASN A 318 -24.01 -7.25 -14.42
N LEU A 319 -24.49 -6.43 -15.36
CA LEU A 319 -25.17 -6.89 -16.55
C LEU A 319 -24.25 -7.75 -17.45
N TRP A 320 -23.02 -7.29 -17.64
CA TRP A 320 -22.03 -8.01 -18.43
C TRP A 320 -21.58 -9.34 -17.77
N GLU A 321 -21.47 -9.35 -16.45
CA GLU A 321 -21.16 -10.58 -15.71
C GLU A 321 -22.27 -11.63 -15.88
N GLN A 322 -23.53 -11.21 -15.78
CA GLN A 322 -24.68 -12.10 -16.04
C GLN A 322 -24.66 -12.64 -17.48
N THR A 323 -24.40 -11.79 -18.47
CA THR A 323 -24.30 -12.19 -19.89
C THR A 323 -23.16 -13.17 -20.12
N CYS A 324 -22.00 -12.93 -19.51
CA CYS A 324 -20.85 -13.83 -19.63
C CYS A 324 -21.12 -15.19 -18.97
N ASN A 325 -21.77 -15.20 -17.80
CA ASN A 325 -22.14 -16.43 -17.09
C ASN A 325 -23.13 -17.27 -17.91
N GLN A 326 -24.12 -16.65 -18.55
CA GLN A 326 -25.07 -17.35 -19.45
C GLN A 326 -24.35 -18.00 -20.63
N GLN A 327 -23.30 -17.36 -21.17
CA GLN A 327 -22.53 -17.89 -22.28
C GLN A 327 -21.32 -18.77 -21.85
N LYS A 328 -21.15 -19.00 -20.53
CA LYS A 328 -20.04 -19.77 -19.94
C LYS A 328 -18.67 -19.21 -20.31
N ILE A 329 -18.54 -17.89 -20.37
CA ILE A 329 -17.27 -17.19 -20.63
C ILE A 329 -16.79 -16.60 -19.30
N PRO A 330 -15.53 -16.83 -18.89
CA PRO A 330 -14.96 -16.27 -17.69
C PRO A 330 -15.01 -14.74 -17.69
N PHE A 331 -15.39 -14.13 -16.53
CA PHE A 331 -15.50 -12.68 -16.35
C PHE A 331 -14.68 -12.20 -15.16
N HIS A 332 -13.92 -11.11 -15.36
CA HIS A 332 -13.11 -10.47 -14.33
C HIS A 332 -13.45 -8.99 -14.20
N ALA A 333 -14.12 -8.62 -13.10
CA ALA A 333 -14.37 -7.23 -12.73
C ALA A 333 -13.18 -6.69 -11.92
N VAL A 334 -12.37 -5.82 -12.51
CA VAL A 334 -11.17 -5.26 -11.86
C VAL A 334 -11.52 -4.45 -10.60
N ALA A 335 -12.67 -3.77 -10.59
CA ALA A 335 -13.12 -2.99 -9.42
C ALA A 335 -13.41 -3.87 -8.19
N GLU A 336 -13.81 -5.14 -8.38
CA GLU A 336 -14.21 -6.06 -7.32
C GLU A 336 -13.12 -7.10 -7.00
N LYS A 337 -12.50 -7.66 -8.06
CA LYS A 337 -11.53 -8.77 -7.96
C LYS A 337 -10.08 -8.29 -7.94
N GLY A 338 -9.85 -6.96 -8.03
CA GLY A 338 -8.52 -6.38 -8.12
C GLY A 338 -7.95 -6.38 -9.55
N PHE A 339 -6.70 -6.02 -9.72
CA PHE A 339 -6.04 -5.92 -11.01
C PHE A 339 -6.08 -7.23 -11.81
N TYR A 340 -6.16 -7.12 -13.14
CA TYR A 340 -6.06 -8.28 -14.05
C TYR A 340 -4.67 -8.33 -14.69
N ARG A 341 -4.05 -9.52 -14.75
CA ARG A 341 -2.68 -9.69 -15.22
C ARG A 341 -2.54 -10.85 -16.20
N ILE A 342 -1.81 -10.61 -17.29
CA ILE A 342 -1.32 -11.61 -18.25
C ILE A 342 0.20 -11.67 -18.14
N LYS A 343 0.74 -12.87 -17.98
CA LYS A 343 2.18 -13.14 -17.97
C LYS A 343 2.63 -13.75 -19.30
#